data_6b8e534b75626a3f227d5f3ed8f4c535
#
_entry.id   6b8e534b75626a3f227d5f3ed8f4c535
#
_cell.length_a   1.000
_cell.length_b   1.000
_cell.length_c   1.000
_cell.angle_alpha   90.00
_cell.angle_beta   90.00
_cell.angle_gamma   90.00
#
_symmetry.space_group_name_H-M   'P 1'
#
loop_
_entity.id
_entity.type
_entity.pdbx_description
1 polymer ?
#
loop_
_entity_poly.entity_id
_entity_poly.type
_entity_poly.pdbx_seq_one_letter_code
_entity_poly.pdbx_strand_id
1 'polypeptide(L)'
;EDMSFKKTLGSLRGDIAEKIVYNIIKRRFLDTSYHHIIIKKSKSANAITDIDVMLYHKEFGIVFQVKSKRLTELSKKGDLLSIEEDCNKAILEAFAQGTKCIDCLSQASNYYSLKKNSLSFCENIKLMNVCITLDTFPGISSLSYLKNPINDKIPLIAMSIYDLDTIFYLFQADTIIEYFKFRAACISNGIYGLNEIHYIGAFLANIRGEGVKLHDIKICREYAIYADYLIKKAQHGIYSNKDVDCDIISLMWKYRPDEPITCE
;
A
#
# COMPACT_ATOMS: atom_id res chain seq x y z
N GLU A 1 -13.35 -5.57 -33.22
CA GLU A 1 -12.85 -6.25 -32.00
C GLU A 1 -14.03 -6.45 -31.05
N ASP A 2 -14.20 -7.69 -30.58
CA ASP A 2 -15.33 -8.09 -29.76
C ASP A 2 -15.30 -7.42 -28.38
N MET A 3 -16.30 -6.57 -28.10
CA MET A 3 -16.44 -5.88 -26.81
C MET A 3 -16.59 -6.86 -25.62
N SER A 4 -17.15 -8.05 -25.89
CA SER A 4 -17.32 -9.10 -24.89
C SER A 4 -15.96 -9.65 -24.45
N PHE A 5 -15.03 -9.85 -25.39
CA PHE A 5 -13.68 -10.30 -25.12
C PHE A 5 -12.87 -9.29 -24.29
N LYS A 6 -12.95 -7.99 -24.63
CA LYS A 6 -12.27 -6.94 -23.84
C LYS A 6 -12.78 -6.87 -22.41
N LYS A 7 -14.09 -7.02 -22.20
CA LYS A 7 -14.69 -7.03 -20.86
C LYS A 7 -14.22 -8.25 -20.06
N THR A 8 -14.21 -9.44 -20.68
CA THR A 8 -13.74 -10.67 -20.04
C THR A 8 -12.26 -10.59 -19.68
N LEU A 9 -11.42 -10.03 -20.56
CA LEU A 9 -9.99 -9.85 -20.31
C LEU A 9 -9.74 -8.85 -19.16
N GLY A 10 -10.54 -7.78 -19.10
CA GLY A 10 -10.48 -6.80 -18.01
C GLY A 10 -10.79 -7.42 -16.64
N SER A 11 -11.87 -8.22 -16.57
CA SER A 11 -12.24 -8.93 -15.34
C SER A 11 -11.15 -9.90 -14.91
N LEU A 12 -10.67 -10.76 -15.82
CA LEU A 12 -9.60 -11.72 -15.54
C LEU A 12 -8.33 -11.03 -15.01
N ARG A 13 -7.98 -9.88 -15.57
CA ARG A 13 -6.83 -9.10 -15.13
C ARG A 13 -7.03 -8.56 -13.72
N GLY A 14 -8.24 -8.14 -13.35
CA GLY A 14 -8.61 -7.73 -12.00
C GLY A 14 -8.42 -8.88 -11.01
N ASP A 15 -9.04 -10.03 -11.30
CA ASP A 15 -8.97 -11.22 -10.45
C ASP A 15 -7.53 -11.70 -10.22
N ILE A 16 -6.69 -11.64 -11.26
CA ILE A 16 -5.27 -11.97 -11.18
C ILE A 16 -4.53 -10.97 -10.28
N ALA A 17 -4.78 -9.67 -10.44
CA ALA A 17 -4.14 -8.63 -9.63
C ALA A 17 -4.46 -8.79 -8.15
N GLU A 18 -5.74 -8.99 -7.79
CA GLU A 18 -6.16 -9.26 -6.42
C GLU A 18 -5.48 -10.52 -5.84
N LYS A 19 -5.41 -11.58 -6.64
CA LYS A 19 -4.76 -12.83 -6.21
C LYS A 19 -3.26 -12.66 -5.98
N ILE A 20 -2.57 -11.85 -6.80
CA ILE A 20 -1.15 -11.56 -6.61
C ILE A 20 -0.97 -10.77 -5.30
N VAL A 21 -1.76 -9.71 -5.07
CA VAL A 21 -1.72 -8.92 -3.83
C VAL A 21 -1.98 -9.81 -2.61
N TYR A 22 -3.00 -10.66 -2.68
CA TYR A 22 -3.27 -11.63 -1.60
C TYR A 22 -2.07 -12.55 -1.33
N ASN A 23 -1.42 -13.07 -2.36
CA ASN A 23 -0.27 -13.96 -2.21
C ASN A 23 0.95 -13.23 -1.63
N ILE A 24 1.16 -11.93 -1.98
CA ILE A 24 2.20 -11.10 -1.37
C ILE A 24 1.96 -10.97 0.13
N ILE A 25 0.75 -10.60 0.53
CA ILE A 25 0.37 -10.39 1.93
C ILE A 25 0.46 -11.70 2.71
N LYS A 26 -0.03 -12.78 2.13
CA LYS A 26 -0.05 -14.11 2.75
C LYS A 26 1.35 -14.64 3.11
N ARG A 27 2.41 -14.19 2.44
CA ARG A 27 3.79 -14.60 2.78
C ARG A 27 4.17 -14.26 4.21
N ARG A 28 3.62 -13.17 4.77
CA ARG A 28 3.94 -12.71 6.13
C ARG A 28 2.77 -12.87 7.11
N PHE A 29 1.54 -12.98 6.59
CA PHE A 29 0.30 -13.01 7.36
C PHE A 29 -0.59 -14.18 6.92
N LEU A 30 -0.09 -15.41 7.15
CA LEU A 30 -0.70 -16.65 6.61
C LEU A 30 -2.16 -16.81 7.08
N ASP A 31 -2.42 -16.63 8.38
CA ASP A 31 -3.71 -16.89 9.00
C ASP A 31 -4.60 -15.65 9.18
N THR A 32 -4.04 -14.47 8.90
CA THR A 32 -4.69 -13.18 9.16
C THR A 32 -4.84 -12.33 7.90
N SER A 33 -4.72 -12.94 6.73
CA SER A 33 -5.01 -12.34 5.44
C SER A 33 -6.24 -12.97 4.80
N TYR A 34 -7.09 -12.13 4.22
CA TYR A 34 -8.37 -12.51 3.62
C TYR A 34 -8.49 -11.96 2.21
N HIS A 35 -9.05 -12.74 1.31
CA HIS A 35 -9.23 -12.37 -0.10
C HIS A 35 -10.70 -12.32 -0.45
N HIS A 36 -11.12 -11.27 -1.13
CA HIS A 36 -12.46 -11.06 -1.65
C HIS A 36 -13.56 -11.18 -0.58
N ILE A 37 -13.67 -10.18 0.29
CA ILE A 37 -14.66 -10.11 1.37
C ILE A 37 -15.86 -9.28 0.91
N ILE A 38 -17.01 -9.89 0.83
CA ILE A 38 -18.25 -9.18 0.47
C ILE A 38 -18.94 -8.69 1.76
N ILE A 39 -19.20 -7.40 1.84
CA ILE A 39 -19.90 -6.78 2.97
C ILE A 39 -21.39 -6.64 2.64
N LYS A 40 -22.24 -7.12 3.55
CA LYS A 40 -23.70 -7.07 3.44
C LYS A 40 -24.32 -6.64 4.76
N LYS A 41 -25.51 -6.06 4.70
CA LYS A 41 -26.28 -5.67 5.89
C LYS A 41 -26.88 -6.88 6.63
N SER A 42 -27.16 -7.96 5.91
CA SER A 42 -27.59 -9.26 6.43
C SER A 42 -27.22 -10.38 5.45
N LYS A 43 -27.34 -11.65 5.86
CA LYS A 43 -27.03 -12.80 4.99
C LYS A 43 -27.83 -12.80 3.69
N SER A 44 -29.07 -12.35 3.73
CA SER A 44 -29.99 -12.30 2.57
C SER A 44 -29.94 -11.01 1.79
N ALA A 45 -29.29 -9.96 2.32
CA ALA A 45 -29.21 -8.66 1.66
C ALA A 45 -28.23 -8.65 0.48
N ASN A 46 -28.42 -7.72 -0.45
CA ASN A 46 -27.46 -7.45 -1.51
C ASN A 46 -26.13 -6.96 -0.94
N ALA A 47 -25.05 -7.15 -1.70
CA ALA A 47 -23.75 -6.63 -1.37
C ALA A 47 -23.79 -5.08 -1.33
N ILE A 48 -23.20 -4.50 -0.29
CA ILE A 48 -23.05 -3.06 -0.15
C ILE A 48 -21.75 -2.61 -0.81
N THR A 49 -20.69 -3.39 -0.56
CA THR A 49 -19.34 -3.18 -1.06
C THR A 49 -18.55 -4.47 -0.88
N ASP A 50 -17.34 -4.52 -1.40
CA ASP A 50 -16.41 -5.62 -1.24
C ASP A 50 -15.01 -5.10 -0.91
N ILE A 51 -14.23 -5.95 -0.26
CA ILE A 51 -12.81 -5.73 0.01
C ILE A 51 -12.04 -6.74 -0.83
N ASP A 52 -11.16 -6.26 -1.68
CA ASP A 52 -10.38 -7.13 -2.56
C ASP A 52 -9.41 -7.99 -1.74
N VAL A 53 -8.62 -7.35 -0.87
CA VAL A 53 -7.76 -8.07 0.10
C VAL A 53 -7.77 -7.33 1.44
N MET A 54 -7.80 -8.08 2.52
CA MET A 54 -7.69 -7.54 3.88
C MET A 54 -6.58 -8.24 4.65
N LEU A 55 -5.81 -7.45 5.37
CA LEU A 55 -4.88 -7.88 6.39
C LEU A 55 -5.42 -7.48 7.76
N TYR A 56 -5.41 -8.41 8.70
CA TYR A 56 -5.73 -8.14 10.11
C TYR A 56 -4.59 -8.65 10.99
N HIS A 57 -4.01 -7.79 11.79
CA HIS A 57 -2.94 -8.16 12.70
C HIS A 57 -3.04 -7.40 14.02
N LYS A 58 -3.24 -8.15 15.12
CA LYS A 58 -3.48 -7.59 16.46
C LYS A 58 -4.70 -6.65 16.44
N GLU A 59 -4.50 -5.38 16.71
CA GLU A 59 -5.54 -4.34 16.69
C GLU A 59 -5.59 -3.53 15.38
N PHE A 60 -4.79 -3.92 14.36
CA PHE A 60 -4.72 -3.24 13.08
C PHE A 60 -5.34 -4.05 11.96
N GLY A 61 -6.08 -3.36 11.11
CA GLY A 61 -6.59 -3.89 9.86
C GLY A 61 -6.23 -2.98 8.69
N ILE A 62 -5.79 -3.57 7.59
CA ILE A 62 -5.51 -2.85 6.36
C ILE A 62 -6.44 -3.38 5.26
N VAL A 63 -7.25 -2.50 4.72
CA VAL A 63 -8.12 -2.75 3.58
C VAL A 63 -7.34 -2.37 2.33
N PHE A 64 -7.08 -3.34 1.47
CA PHE A 64 -6.45 -3.12 0.17
C PHE A 64 -7.52 -3.18 -0.91
N GLN A 65 -7.60 -2.10 -1.70
CA GLN A 65 -8.38 -2.06 -2.93
C GLN A 65 -7.43 -2.10 -4.11
N VAL A 66 -7.65 -3.05 -5.01
CA VAL A 66 -6.74 -3.39 -6.11
C VAL A 66 -7.34 -2.97 -7.44
N LYS A 67 -6.62 -2.21 -8.21
CA LYS A 67 -7.04 -1.78 -9.55
C LYS A 67 -6.04 -2.20 -10.62
N SER A 68 -6.57 -2.89 -11.63
CA SER A 68 -5.79 -3.32 -12.79
C SER A 68 -5.87 -2.34 -13.98
N LYS A 69 -6.35 -1.11 -13.73
CA LYS A 69 -6.44 -0.04 -14.73
C LYS A 69 -5.05 0.28 -15.27
N ARG A 70 -4.94 0.42 -16.59
CA ARG A 70 -3.72 0.89 -17.27
C ARG A 70 -3.82 2.38 -17.56
N LEU A 71 -2.66 3.02 -17.60
CA LEU A 71 -2.56 4.35 -18.22
C LEU A 71 -2.97 4.26 -19.69
N THR A 72 -3.80 5.21 -20.11
CA THR A 72 -4.15 5.36 -21.52
C THR A 72 -2.94 5.81 -22.34
N GLU A 73 -2.98 5.63 -23.64
CA GLU A 73 -1.89 6.07 -24.52
C GLU A 73 -1.70 7.60 -24.51
N LEU A 74 -2.78 8.36 -24.30
CA LEU A 74 -2.68 9.81 -24.13
C LEU A 74 -2.00 10.19 -22.81
N SER A 75 -2.35 9.50 -21.69
CA SER A 75 -1.68 9.69 -20.41
C SER A 75 -0.19 9.40 -20.49
N LYS A 76 0.20 8.33 -21.18
CA LYS A 76 1.61 7.98 -21.40
C LYS A 76 2.37 9.04 -22.24
N LYS A 77 1.66 9.78 -23.08
CA LYS A 77 2.20 10.90 -23.84
C LYS A 77 2.20 12.22 -23.09
N GLY A 78 1.73 12.24 -21.84
CA GLY A 78 1.73 13.42 -20.98
C GLY A 78 0.48 14.30 -21.09
N ASP A 79 -0.61 13.81 -21.67
CA ASP A 79 -1.89 14.53 -21.66
C ASP A 79 -2.46 14.61 -20.25
N LEU A 80 -2.52 15.82 -19.69
CA LEU A 80 -2.88 16.05 -18.29
C LEU A 80 -4.31 15.65 -17.95
N LEU A 81 -5.26 15.86 -18.85
CA LEU A 81 -6.66 15.49 -18.64
C LEU A 81 -6.82 13.97 -18.60
N SER A 82 -6.14 13.28 -19.49
CA SER A 82 -6.13 11.81 -19.51
C SER A 82 -5.44 11.23 -18.27
N ILE A 83 -4.35 11.84 -17.79
CA ILE A 83 -3.68 11.45 -16.55
C ILE A 83 -4.62 11.62 -15.35
N GLU A 84 -5.31 12.76 -15.26
CA GLU A 84 -6.26 13.01 -14.18
C GLU A 84 -7.41 11.99 -14.20
N GLU A 85 -7.99 11.70 -15.37
CA GLU A 85 -9.04 10.69 -15.52
C GLU A 85 -8.57 9.28 -15.15
N ASP A 86 -7.38 8.90 -15.57
CA ASP A 86 -6.80 7.60 -15.26
C ASP A 86 -6.50 7.48 -13.75
N CYS A 87 -5.99 8.54 -13.11
CA CYS A 87 -5.77 8.59 -11.66
C CYS A 87 -7.09 8.53 -10.88
N ASN A 88 -8.10 9.26 -11.31
CA ASN A 88 -9.43 9.21 -10.68
C ASN A 88 -9.98 7.78 -10.69
N LYS A 89 -9.96 7.11 -11.83
CA LYS A 89 -10.48 5.73 -11.97
C LYS A 89 -9.63 4.67 -11.25
N ALA A 90 -8.32 4.85 -11.21
CA ALA A 90 -7.43 3.85 -10.62
C ALA A 90 -7.24 4.03 -9.12
N ILE A 91 -7.31 5.25 -8.61
CA ILE A 91 -6.90 5.58 -7.25
C ILE A 91 -8.05 6.15 -6.44
N LEU A 92 -8.70 7.23 -6.89
CA LEU A 92 -9.75 7.87 -6.09
C LEU A 92 -11.00 7.01 -5.96
N GLU A 93 -11.43 6.31 -7.01
CA GLU A 93 -12.55 5.38 -6.92
C GLU A 93 -12.21 4.19 -5.99
N ALA A 94 -10.98 3.66 -6.05
CA ALA A 94 -10.51 2.61 -5.14
C ALA A 94 -10.49 3.10 -3.69
N PHE A 95 -9.98 4.30 -3.48
CA PHE A 95 -9.95 4.91 -2.15
C PHE A 95 -11.35 5.13 -1.57
N ALA A 96 -12.29 5.62 -2.38
CA ALA A 96 -13.69 5.77 -2.00
C ALA A 96 -14.32 4.42 -1.61
N GLN A 97 -14.07 3.37 -2.40
CA GLN A 97 -14.53 2.02 -2.12
C GLN A 97 -13.96 1.50 -0.79
N GLY A 98 -12.66 1.62 -0.57
CA GLY A 98 -12.00 1.18 0.66
C GLY A 98 -12.47 1.98 1.89
N THR A 99 -12.68 3.29 1.76
CA THR A 99 -13.25 4.13 2.83
C THR A 99 -14.65 3.65 3.21
N LYS A 100 -15.50 3.39 2.21
CA LYS A 100 -16.83 2.81 2.44
C LYS A 100 -16.75 1.45 3.15
N CYS A 101 -15.77 0.62 2.83
CA CYS A 101 -15.53 -0.64 3.53
C CYS A 101 -15.17 -0.41 5.01
N ILE A 102 -14.30 0.55 5.30
CA ILE A 102 -13.91 0.92 6.66
C ILE A 102 -15.10 1.42 7.46
N ASP A 103 -15.93 2.29 6.88
CA ASP A 103 -17.14 2.78 7.53
C ASP A 103 -18.11 1.64 7.86
N CYS A 104 -18.28 0.69 6.96
CA CYS A 104 -19.08 -0.51 7.20
C CYS A 104 -18.52 -1.39 8.33
N LEU A 105 -17.21 -1.62 8.34
CA LEU A 105 -16.53 -2.44 9.34
C LEU A 105 -16.55 -1.78 10.73
N SER A 106 -16.46 -0.46 10.80
CA SER A 106 -16.53 0.32 12.06
C SER A 106 -17.93 0.27 12.68
N GLN A 107 -18.95 -0.06 11.91
CA GLN A 107 -20.34 -0.25 12.36
C GLN A 107 -20.71 -1.73 12.52
N ALA A 108 -19.78 -2.54 13.00
CA ALA A 108 -19.78 -4.01 12.95
C ALA A 108 -21.06 -4.71 13.47
N SER A 109 -21.89 -4.05 14.30
CA SER A 109 -23.18 -4.59 14.74
C SER A 109 -24.21 -4.75 13.60
N ASN A 110 -23.97 -4.12 12.43
CA ASN A 110 -24.94 -4.01 11.35
C ASN A 110 -24.51 -4.69 10.04
N TYR A 111 -23.29 -5.23 9.93
CA TYR A 111 -22.75 -5.73 8.68
C TYR A 111 -22.18 -7.13 8.79
N TYR A 112 -22.46 -7.96 7.81
CA TYR A 112 -21.95 -9.33 7.71
C TYR A 112 -20.97 -9.44 6.56
N SER A 113 -19.75 -9.85 6.87
CA SER A 113 -18.78 -10.28 5.87
C SER A 113 -19.11 -11.70 5.42
N LEU A 114 -19.20 -11.93 4.12
CA LEU A 114 -19.48 -13.24 3.55
C LEU A 114 -18.28 -13.78 2.77
N LYS A 115 -17.54 -14.59 3.42
CA LYS A 115 -17.08 -15.91 2.94
C LYS A 115 -17.28 -16.87 4.09
N LYS A 116 -17.34 -18.15 3.81
CA LYS A 116 -17.69 -19.31 4.67
C LYS A 116 -17.38 -19.23 6.18
N ASN A 117 -16.66 -18.19 6.62
CA ASN A 117 -16.34 -17.91 8.02
C ASN A 117 -16.74 -16.46 8.33
N SER A 118 -17.56 -16.28 9.35
CA SER A 118 -17.83 -14.96 9.92
C SER A 118 -16.51 -14.37 10.43
N LEU A 119 -16.06 -13.28 9.82
CA LEU A 119 -14.93 -12.51 10.35
C LEU A 119 -15.42 -11.76 11.59
N SER A 120 -14.88 -12.10 12.74
CA SER A 120 -15.05 -11.33 13.96
C SER A 120 -13.78 -10.52 14.18
N PHE A 121 -13.92 -9.21 14.21
CA PHE A 121 -12.83 -8.30 14.58
C PHE A 121 -12.93 -7.95 16.06
N CYS A 122 -11.79 -7.64 16.70
CA CYS A 122 -11.83 -7.08 18.05
C CYS A 122 -12.53 -5.71 18.06
N GLU A 123 -13.18 -5.39 19.13
CA GLU A 123 -13.65 -4.02 19.38
C GLU A 123 -12.44 -3.06 19.34
N ASN A 124 -12.60 -1.90 18.70
CA ASN A 124 -11.56 -0.87 18.55
C ASN A 124 -10.42 -1.17 17.54
N ILE A 125 -10.68 -1.97 16.52
CA ILE A 125 -9.74 -2.15 15.41
C ILE A 125 -9.41 -0.80 14.74
N LYS A 126 -8.12 -0.54 14.54
CA LYS A 126 -7.64 0.61 13.77
C LYS A 126 -7.52 0.20 12.30
N LEU A 127 -8.36 0.79 11.46
CA LEU A 127 -8.43 0.46 10.04
C LEU A 127 -7.69 1.48 9.17
N MET A 128 -6.98 0.98 8.16
CA MET A 128 -6.29 1.76 7.13
C MET A 128 -6.80 1.38 5.76
N ASN A 129 -6.75 2.34 4.83
CA ASN A 129 -7.12 2.16 3.43
C ASN A 129 -5.88 2.31 2.53
N VAL A 130 -5.59 1.29 1.72
CA VAL A 130 -4.46 1.29 0.79
C VAL A 130 -4.94 0.91 -0.60
N CYS A 131 -4.67 1.78 -1.56
CA CYS A 131 -4.97 1.53 -2.97
C CYS A 131 -3.75 0.91 -3.66
N ILE A 132 -3.93 -0.24 -4.29
CA ILE A 132 -2.88 -0.94 -5.03
C ILE A 132 -3.19 -0.89 -6.51
N THR A 133 -2.25 -0.43 -7.32
CA THR A 133 -2.34 -0.49 -8.78
C THR A 133 -1.45 -1.58 -9.34
N LEU A 134 -1.93 -2.31 -10.34
CA LEU A 134 -1.13 -3.33 -11.04
C LEU A 134 -0.02 -2.70 -11.86
N ASP A 135 -0.31 -1.58 -12.53
CA ASP A 135 0.68 -0.81 -13.28
C ASP A 135 1.22 0.34 -12.41
N THR A 136 2.46 0.75 -12.67
CA THR A 136 3.04 1.93 -12.01
C THR A 136 2.48 3.21 -12.61
N PHE A 137 1.86 4.04 -11.77
CA PHE A 137 1.47 5.40 -12.13
C PHE A 137 2.58 6.37 -11.71
N PRO A 138 3.07 7.24 -12.61
CA PRO A 138 4.09 8.22 -12.24
C PRO A 138 3.65 9.07 -11.05
N GLY A 139 4.51 9.14 -10.03
CA GLY A 139 4.20 9.92 -8.84
C GLY A 139 3.06 9.39 -7.97
N ILE A 140 2.67 8.12 -8.10
CA ILE A 140 1.57 7.53 -7.30
C ILE A 140 1.76 7.73 -5.80
N SER A 141 2.96 7.61 -5.30
CA SER A 141 3.26 7.80 -3.88
C SER A 141 3.24 9.27 -3.44
N SER A 142 3.32 10.21 -4.38
CA SER A 142 3.27 11.66 -4.14
C SER A 142 1.93 12.31 -4.50
N LEU A 143 0.85 11.55 -4.60
CA LEU A 143 -0.51 12.04 -4.89
C LEU A 143 -1.06 13.04 -3.87
N SER A 144 -0.21 13.56 -3.09
CA SER A 144 -0.41 14.66 -2.16
C SER A 144 -1.02 15.92 -2.78
N TYR A 145 -0.86 16.13 -4.08
CA TYR A 145 -1.54 17.19 -4.81
C TYR A 145 -3.02 16.88 -5.10
N LEU A 146 -3.42 15.61 -5.03
CA LEU A 146 -4.81 15.26 -5.02
C LEU A 146 -5.33 15.50 -3.61
N LYS A 147 -6.06 16.59 -3.40
CA LYS A 147 -6.80 16.80 -2.16
C LYS A 147 -7.64 15.57 -1.90
N ASN A 148 -7.55 15.00 -0.69
CA ASN A 148 -8.37 13.86 -0.31
C ASN A 148 -9.85 14.30 -0.35
N PRO A 149 -10.60 13.96 -1.41
CA PRO A 149 -11.93 14.54 -1.62
C PRO A 149 -12.99 13.89 -0.72
N ILE A 150 -12.64 12.80 0.01
CA ILE A 150 -13.65 11.92 0.58
C ILE A 150 -13.63 11.91 2.11
N ASN A 151 -12.46 11.94 2.72
CA ASN A 151 -12.35 11.88 4.17
C ASN A 151 -10.95 12.33 4.64
N ASP A 152 -10.87 13.53 5.23
CA ASP A 152 -9.62 14.07 5.77
C ASP A 152 -9.04 13.27 6.94
N LYS A 153 -9.85 12.34 7.52
CA LYS A 153 -9.45 11.50 8.65
C LYS A 153 -8.70 10.24 8.24
N ILE A 154 -8.87 9.81 6.99
CA ILE A 154 -8.22 8.59 6.48
C ILE A 154 -7.21 9.02 5.41
N PRO A 155 -5.90 8.86 5.66
CA PRO A 155 -4.89 9.24 4.68
C PRO A 155 -4.98 8.38 3.42
N LEU A 156 -4.91 9.01 2.25
CA LEU A 156 -4.86 8.33 0.96
C LEU A 156 -3.47 7.72 0.75
N ILE A 157 -3.33 6.44 0.96
CA ILE A 157 -2.13 5.68 0.63
C ILE A 157 -2.37 4.97 -0.71
N ALA A 158 -1.52 5.24 -1.69
CA ALA A 158 -1.55 4.56 -2.98
C ALA A 158 -0.14 4.15 -3.39
N MET A 159 -0.01 2.93 -3.92
CA MET A 159 1.27 2.38 -4.37
C MET A 159 1.06 1.32 -5.45
N SER A 160 2.13 1.00 -6.17
CA SER A 160 2.10 -0.10 -7.12
C SER A 160 2.22 -1.46 -6.43
N ILE A 161 1.83 -2.52 -7.14
CA ILE A 161 2.02 -3.90 -6.67
C ILE A 161 3.50 -4.23 -6.43
N TYR A 162 4.41 -3.58 -7.17
CA TYR A 162 5.86 -3.76 -7.02
C TYR A 162 6.38 -3.13 -5.72
N ASP A 163 5.84 -1.96 -5.34
CA ASP A 163 6.15 -1.31 -4.08
C ASP A 163 5.67 -2.16 -2.91
N LEU A 164 4.44 -2.70 -3.00
CA LEU A 164 3.90 -3.61 -2.01
C LEU A 164 4.76 -4.87 -1.86
N ASP A 165 5.15 -5.48 -2.98
CA ASP A 165 6.02 -6.66 -2.97
C ASP A 165 7.36 -6.39 -2.29
N THR A 166 7.94 -5.22 -2.57
CA THR A 166 9.19 -4.76 -1.94
C THR A 166 9.06 -4.63 -0.43
N ILE A 167 7.98 -3.99 0.06
CA ILE A 167 7.71 -3.83 1.50
C ILE A 167 7.59 -5.19 2.19
N PHE A 168 6.80 -6.10 1.61
CA PHE A 168 6.58 -7.43 2.18
C PHE A 168 7.78 -8.38 2.01
N TYR A 169 8.70 -8.06 1.12
CA TYR A 169 9.97 -8.75 0.99
C TYR A 169 10.97 -8.29 2.06
N LEU A 170 11.08 -6.98 2.26
CA LEU A 170 12.06 -6.39 3.17
C LEU A 170 11.68 -6.55 4.66
N PHE A 171 10.39 -6.46 5.00
CA PHE A 171 9.95 -6.35 6.39
C PHE A 171 9.24 -7.60 6.89
N GLN A 172 9.30 -7.82 8.20
CA GLN A 172 8.49 -8.81 8.91
C GLN A 172 7.14 -8.23 9.35
N ALA A 173 6.25 -9.09 9.82
CA ALA A 173 4.85 -8.76 10.08
C ALA A 173 4.65 -7.48 10.93
N ASP A 174 5.29 -7.39 12.09
CA ASP A 174 5.15 -6.21 12.97
C ASP A 174 5.75 -4.96 12.33
N THR A 175 6.91 -5.09 11.66
CA THR A 175 7.58 -3.98 10.97
C THR A 175 6.77 -3.47 9.78
N ILE A 176 6.05 -4.34 9.08
CA ILE A 176 5.11 -3.95 8.01
C ILE A 176 4.01 -3.06 8.57
N ILE A 177 3.43 -3.43 9.72
CA ILE A 177 2.39 -2.62 10.36
C ILE A 177 2.95 -1.24 10.76
N GLU A 178 4.13 -1.20 11.37
CA GLU A 178 4.78 0.08 11.72
C GLU A 178 5.12 0.92 10.49
N TYR A 179 5.53 0.30 9.38
CA TYR A 179 5.73 0.99 8.13
C TYR A 179 4.45 1.68 7.62
N PHE A 180 3.32 0.98 7.60
CA PHE A 180 2.07 1.59 7.16
C PHE A 180 1.59 2.70 8.11
N LYS A 181 1.81 2.58 9.42
CA LYS A 181 1.57 3.67 10.38
C LYS A 181 2.43 4.89 10.07
N PHE A 182 3.72 4.67 9.85
CA PHE A 182 4.66 5.74 9.46
C PHE A 182 4.23 6.40 8.14
N ARG A 183 3.85 5.59 7.15
CA ARG A 183 3.39 6.07 5.85
C ARG A 183 2.14 6.95 5.96
N ALA A 184 1.17 6.53 6.78
CA ALA A 184 -0.01 7.32 7.10
C ALA A 184 0.33 8.63 7.82
N ALA A 185 1.24 8.57 8.80
CA ALA A 185 1.71 9.75 9.52
C ALA A 185 2.42 10.75 8.60
N CYS A 186 3.23 10.29 7.65
CA CYS A 186 3.85 11.14 6.64
C CYS A 186 2.78 11.94 5.88
N ILE A 187 1.76 11.28 5.36
CA ILE A 187 0.68 11.94 4.60
C ILE A 187 -0.05 12.95 5.48
N SER A 188 -0.43 12.56 6.70
CA SER A 188 -1.17 13.43 7.64
C SER A 188 -0.38 14.67 8.05
N ASN A 189 0.95 14.61 8.00
CA ASN A 189 1.83 15.74 8.30
C ASN A 189 2.33 16.48 7.05
N GLY A 190 1.79 16.19 5.87
CA GLY A 190 2.17 16.83 4.62
C GLY A 190 3.59 16.51 4.15
N ILE A 191 4.12 15.35 4.53
CA ILE A 191 5.45 14.86 4.15
C ILE A 191 5.34 14.00 2.91
N TYR A 192 6.05 14.34 1.86
CA TYR A 192 5.92 13.73 0.55
C TYR A 192 7.24 13.19 0.02
N GLY A 193 7.21 11.94 -0.44
CA GLY A 193 8.25 11.31 -1.23
C GLY A 193 7.81 11.14 -2.67
N LEU A 194 8.73 11.25 -3.63
CA LEU A 194 8.42 11.07 -5.05
C LEU A 194 7.99 9.64 -5.38
N ASN A 195 8.58 8.66 -4.72
CA ASN A 195 8.32 7.24 -4.91
C ASN A 195 8.28 6.53 -3.55
N GLU A 196 7.71 5.35 -3.49
CA GLU A 196 7.60 4.58 -2.24
C GLU A 196 8.97 4.24 -1.63
N ILE A 197 10.00 4.06 -2.45
CA ILE A 197 11.37 3.81 -1.98
C ILE A 197 11.93 4.94 -1.09
N HIS A 198 11.49 6.19 -1.28
CA HIS A 198 11.87 7.29 -0.39
C HIS A 198 11.29 7.09 1.02
N TYR A 199 10.04 6.66 1.10
CA TYR A 199 9.40 6.38 2.38
C TYR A 199 10.01 5.18 3.07
N ILE A 200 10.35 4.13 2.31
CA ILE A 200 11.06 2.95 2.85
C ILE A 200 12.41 3.39 3.46
N GLY A 201 13.19 4.19 2.74
CA GLY A 201 14.46 4.71 3.23
C GLY A 201 14.30 5.60 4.47
N ALA A 202 13.34 6.52 4.46
CA ALA A 202 13.04 7.40 5.59
C ALA A 202 12.56 6.62 6.83
N PHE A 203 11.73 5.58 6.62
CA PHE A 203 11.29 4.70 7.70
C PHE A 203 12.48 3.97 8.33
N LEU A 204 13.37 3.42 7.52
CA LEU A 204 14.58 2.76 8.00
C LEU A 204 15.48 3.72 8.80
N ALA A 205 15.67 4.95 8.33
CA ALA A 205 16.41 5.98 9.07
C ALA A 205 15.71 6.36 10.39
N ASN A 206 14.38 6.45 10.40
CA ASN A 206 13.60 6.79 11.59
C ASN A 206 13.72 5.71 12.68
N ILE A 207 13.65 4.42 12.32
CA ILE A 207 13.86 3.30 13.27
C ILE A 207 15.21 3.41 13.96
N ARG A 208 16.23 3.98 13.28
CA ARG A 208 17.59 4.16 13.83
C ARG A 208 17.72 5.27 14.86
N GLY A 209 16.66 6.03 15.10
CA GLY A 209 16.75 7.20 15.99
C GLY A 209 17.55 8.37 15.41
N GLU A 210 17.90 8.35 14.14
CA GLU A 210 18.56 9.47 13.44
C GLU A 210 17.62 10.66 13.23
N GLY A 211 16.38 10.50 13.77
CA GLY A 211 15.42 11.61 13.84
C GLY A 211 15.15 12.24 12.50
N VAL A 212 14.50 11.51 11.59
CA VAL A 212 13.75 12.18 10.53
C VAL A 212 12.73 13.03 11.27
N LYS A 213 13.05 14.30 11.45
CA LYS A 213 12.07 15.24 11.96
C LYS A 213 10.96 15.26 10.95
N LEU A 214 9.79 14.73 11.32
CA LEU A 214 8.58 14.72 10.49
C LEU A 214 8.12 16.14 10.08
N HIS A 215 8.97 17.15 10.33
CA HIS A 215 8.80 18.55 9.91
C HIS A 215 9.51 18.88 8.59
N ASP A 216 10.39 18.01 8.11
CA ASP A 216 11.05 18.24 6.83
C ASP A 216 10.15 17.76 5.70
N ILE A 217 9.54 18.70 5.01
CA ILE A 217 8.50 18.53 3.99
C ILE A 217 8.95 17.65 2.81
N LYS A 218 10.24 17.40 2.67
CA LYS A 218 10.79 16.64 1.53
C LYS A 218 11.68 15.51 2.01
N ILE A 219 11.25 14.28 1.73
CA ILE A 219 12.10 13.11 1.98
C ILE A 219 13.23 13.13 0.95
N CYS A 220 14.47 13.24 1.42
CA CYS A 220 15.65 13.41 0.59
C CYS A 220 15.96 12.20 -0.29
N ARG A 221 16.58 12.45 -1.45
CA ARG A 221 17.02 11.43 -2.41
C ARG A 221 17.95 10.38 -1.79
N GLU A 222 18.70 10.75 -0.77
CA GLU A 222 19.61 9.88 -0.02
C GLU A 222 18.93 8.65 0.54
N TYR A 223 17.72 8.78 1.06
CA TYR A 223 16.94 7.65 1.59
C TYR A 223 16.59 6.63 0.51
N ALA A 224 16.32 7.09 -0.73
CA ALA A 224 16.08 6.18 -1.85
C ALA A 224 17.32 5.37 -2.23
N ILE A 225 18.50 5.98 -2.18
CA ILE A 225 19.79 5.32 -2.47
C ILE A 225 20.05 4.22 -1.45
N TYR A 226 19.82 4.47 -0.17
CA TYR A 226 19.96 3.45 0.87
C TYR A 226 18.99 2.28 0.69
N ALA A 227 17.73 2.57 0.43
CA ALA A 227 16.74 1.52 0.20
C ALA A 227 17.08 0.68 -1.04
N ASP A 228 17.48 1.31 -2.16
CA ASP A 228 17.89 0.61 -3.38
C ASP A 228 19.10 -0.30 -3.15
N TYR A 229 20.08 0.17 -2.39
CA TYR A 229 21.23 -0.62 -2.00
C TYR A 229 20.87 -1.86 -1.18
N LEU A 230 19.97 -1.72 -0.19
CA LEU A 230 19.49 -2.84 0.62
C LEU A 230 18.71 -3.85 -0.21
N ILE A 231 17.85 -3.36 -1.11
CA ILE A 231 17.06 -4.22 -2.02
C ILE A 231 18.00 -5.03 -2.91
N LYS A 232 19.00 -4.40 -3.51
CA LYS A 232 19.99 -5.08 -4.36
C LYS A 232 20.76 -6.14 -3.59
N LYS A 233 21.18 -5.85 -2.36
CA LYS A 233 21.87 -6.85 -1.53
C LYS A 233 20.96 -8.01 -1.15
N ALA A 234 19.71 -7.76 -0.81
CA ALA A 234 18.75 -8.80 -0.52
C ALA A 234 18.51 -9.71 -1.75
N GLN A 235 18.42 -9.13 -2.95
CA GLN A 235 18.28 -9.88 -4.20
C GLN A 235 19.48 -10.78 -4.52
N HIS A 236 20.68 -10.39 -4.10
CA HIS A 236 21.90 -11.18 -4.30
C HIS A 236 22.14 -12.24 -3.23
N GLY A 237 21.17 -12.51 -2.35
CA GLY A 237 21.27 -13.57 -1.34
C GLY A 237 22.30 -13.31 -0.23
N ILE A 238 22.76 -12.06 -0.10
CA ILE A 238 23.74 -11.67 0.93
C ILE A 238 23.07 -11.56 2.31
N TYR A 239 21.75 -11.66 2.37
CA TYR A 239 20.97 -11.65 3.60
C TYR A 239 20.08 -12.89 3.71
N SER A 240 20.14 -13.57 4.85
CA SER A 240 19.09 -14.51 5.23
C SER A 240 17.85 -13.74 5.70
N ASN A 241 16.66 -14.34 5.58
CA ASN A 241 15.43 -13.75 6.09
C ASN A 241 15.46 -13.44 7.61
N LYS A 242 16.40 -14.01 8.35
CA LYS A 242 16.63 -13.74 9.77
C LYS A 242 17.41 -12.46 10.03
N ASP A 243 18.25 -12.05 9.07
CA ASP A 243 19.10 -10.86 9.21
C ASP A 243 18.30 -9.57 8.98
N VAL A 244 17.15 -9.66 8.31
CA VAL A 244 16.30 -8.52 7.97
C VAL A 244 15.64 -7.90 9.21
N ASP A 245 15.33 -8.69 10.24
CA ASP A 245 14.58 -8.18 11.41
C ASP A 245 15.45 -7.50 12.48
N CYS A 246 16.65 -8.00 12.68
CA CYS A 246 17.49 -7.53 13.80
C CYS A 246 18.62 -6.62 13.37
N ASP A 247 19.02 -6.69 12.10
CA ASP A 247 20.31 -6.21 11.66
C ASP A 247 20.32 -5.30 10.43
N ILE A 248 19.15 -4.98 9.85
CA ILE A 248 19.09 -4.00 8.74
C ILE A 248 19.80 -2.71 9.17
N ILE A 249 19.59 -2.29 10.41
CA ILE A 249 20.20 -1.10 10.99
C ILE A 249 21.71 -1.27 11.09
N SER A 250 22.17 -2.36 11.68
CA SER A 250 23.60 -2.68 11.82
C SER A 250 24.27 -2.87 10.46
N LEU A 251 23.55 -3.48 9.50
CA LEU A 251 24.05 -3.71 8.16
C LEU A 251 24.14 -2.41 7.35
N MET A 252 23.20 -1.48 7.51
CA MET A 252 23.29 -0.13 6.92
C MET A 252 24.52 0.62 7.43
N TRP A 253 24.83 0.52 8.74
CA TRP A 253 26.04 1.10 9.31
C TRP A 253 27.32 0.44 8.77
N LYS A 254 27.33 -0.88 8.68
CA LYS A 254 28.49 -1.65 8.22
C LYS A 254 28.83 -1.38 6.75
N TYR A 255 27.84 -1.03 5.95
CA TYR A 255 27.98 -0.84 4.51
C TYR A 255 27.67 0.60 4.07
N ARG A 256 27.76 1.56 5.01
CA ARG A 256 27.71 2.98 4.67
C ARG A 256 28.81 3.26 3.65
N PRO A 257 28.50 3.92 2.51
CA PRO A 257 29.57 4.39 1.63
C PRO A 257 30.50 5.30 2.42
N ASP A 258 31.80 5.07 2.32
CA ASP A 258 32.82 5.81 3.06
C ASP A 258 32.94 7.29 2.66
N GLU A 259 32.20 7.70 1.61
CA GLU A 259 32.16 9.09 1.15
C GLU A 259 30.84 9.76 1.50
N PRO A 260 30.88 10.97 2.08
CA PRO A 260 29.68 11.79 2.26
C PRO A 260 29.11 12.12 0.87
N ILE A 261 27.85 11.76 0.66
CA ILE A 261 27.12 12.16 -0.54
C ILE A 261 26.91 13.67 -0.43
N THR A 262 27.71 14.46 -1.13
CA THR A 262 27.50 15.90 -1.22
C THR A 262 26.28 16.16 -2.09
N CYS A 263 25.27 16.82 -1.54
CA CYS A 263 24.15 17.35 -2.29
C CYS A 263 24.65 18.58 -3.08
N GLU A 264 24.80 18.48 -4.41
CA GLU A 264 24.76 19.62 -5.31
C GLU A 264 23.33 19.96 -5.72
#